data_831d47c28a94f13d3dfddcbbde4499e1
#
_entry.id   831d47c28a94f13d3dfddcbbde4499e1
#
_cell.length_a   1.000
_cell.length_b   1.000
_cell.length_c   1.000
_cell.angle_alpha   90.00
_cell.angle_beta   90.00
_cell.angle_gamma   90.00
#
_symmetry.space_group_name_H-M   'P 1'
#
loop_
_entity.id
_entity.type
_entity.pdbx_description
1 polymer ?
#
loop_
_entity_poly.entity_id
_entity_poly.type
_entity_poly.pdbx_seq_one_letter_code
_entity_poly.pdbx_strand_id
1 'polypeptide(L)'
;MAEMTMISMAVMTATQKSRSFLEAAAGRKDLYLEEGPLEEGTLGIGTLGKADVIYLPDYSSLDFRQVRELLKAGKHVLFGTMGAADAGSLKALAQTADEHGAVLLDHIHLAFNPCMASLKTALTCLGPIGRIRLHSCEYAFCCKGVRISPVRPPACVPPGGALFQMGADCLYPLVHLFGIPEQMDAQMVFTEHGMDAAGTVRGHLGTARVEIVYSKISGSHVPSLIEGERGSLLIRDLRNLKKVTYKNRSGAKKPLVSFSDEACRARELDRCMAFIKGKCSWQRQLASSIQTLQMMDEIRGHRNLSAEYTVSSHGTYASAI
;
A
#
# COMPACT_ATOMS: atom_id res chain seq x y z
N MET A 1 14.41 36.55 -10.25
CA MET A 1 13.62 35.70 -9.35
C MET A 1 12.79 34.81 -10.26
N ALA A 2 13.02 33.49 -10.26
CA ALA A 2 12.17 32.59 -11.04
C ALA A 2 10.74 32.67 -10.48
N GLU A 3 9.77 32.98 -11.32
CA GLU A 3 8.35 32.96 -11.00
C GLU A 3 8.02 31.57 -10.46
N MET A 4 7.61 31.49 -9.20
CA MET A 4 7.27 30.24 -8.54
C MET A 4 5.88 29.86 -9.07
N THR A 5 5.86 29.02 -10.11
CA THR A 5 4.59 28.51 -10.66
C THR A 5 3.84 27.77 -9.56
N MET A 6 2.70 28.29 -9.16
CA MET A 6 1.81 27.67 -8.19
C MET A 6 1.11 26.48 -8.87
N ILE A 7 1.16 25.32 -8.25
CA ILE A 7 0.53 24.10 -8.75
C ILE A 7 -0.80 23.93 -8.02
N SER A 8 -1.88 23.67 -8.75
CA SER A 8 -3.19 23.40 -8.16
C SER A 8 -3.42 21.90 -7.97
N MET A 9 -3.92 21.51 -6.80
CA MET A 9 -4.20 20.10 -6.45
C MET A 9 -5.66 19.95 -6.03
N ALA A 10 -6.35 19.04 -6.70
CA ALA A 10 -7.67 18.58 -6.29
C ALA A 10 -7.56 17.24 -5.54
N VAL A 11 -8.42 17.06 -4.55
CA VAL A 11 -8.45 15.85 -3.71
C VAL A 11 -9.77 15.16 -3.89
N MET A 12 -9.71 13.88 -4.27
CA MET A 12 -10.87 13.02 -4.34
C MET A 12 -11.12 12.42 -2.95
N THR A 13 -12.28 12.71 -2.38
CA THR A 13 -12.76 12.13 -1.12
C THR A 13 -11.75 12.24 0.04
N ALA A 14 -11.91 13.22 0.92
CA ALA A 14 -11.06 13.37 2.10
C ALA A 14 -11.35 12.25 3.12
N THR A 15 -10.47 11.26 3.21
CA THR A 15 -10.52 10.23 4.25
C THR A 15 -9.73 10.69 5.48
N GLN A 16 -9.96 10.05 6.64
CA GLN A 16 -9.15 10.32 7.83
C GLN A 16 -7.66 10.05 7.58
N LYS A 17 -7.33 9.09 6.71
CA LYS A 17 -5.94 8.76 6.32
C LYS A 17 -5.26 9.86 5.49
N SER A 18 -6.02 10.58 4.68
CA SER A 18 -5.49 11.66 3.84
C SER A 18 -5.36 13.00 4.56
N ARG A 19 -5.99 13.16 5.72
CA ARG A 19 -6.04 14.45 6.44
C ARG A 19 -4.65 15.02 6.69
N SER A 20 -3.73 14.27 7.26
CA SER A 20 -2.38 14.74 7.56
C SER A 20 -1.56 15.07 6.29
N PHE A 21 -1.84 14.40 5.17
CA PHE A 21 -1.24 14.75 3.86
C PHE A 21 -1.79 16.08 3.34
N LEU A 22 -3.09 16.31 3.50
CA LEU A 22 -3.74 17.55 3.13
C LEU A 22 -3.30 18.74 3.99
N GLU A 23 -3.14 18.53 5.30
CA GLU A 23 -2.59 19.52 6.22
C GLU A 23 -1.17 19.93 5.81
N ALA A 24 -0.33 18.94 5.45
CA ALA A 24 1.00 19.21 4.93
C ALA A 24 0.97 19.96 3.58
N ALA A 25 0.02 19.63 2.71
CA ALA A 25 -0.17 20.32 1.42
C ALA A 25 -0.64 21.76 1.61
N ALA A 26 -1.60 22.01 2.50
CA ALA A 26 -2.12 23.35 2.81
C ALA A 26 -1.05 24.29 3.39
N GLY A 27 -0.03 23.75 4.07
CA GLY A 27 1.10 24.53 4.59
C GLY A 27 2.12 24.98 3.54
N ARG A 28 1.97 24.59 2.26
CA ARG A 28 2.96 24.89 1.20
C ARG A 28 2.61 26.18 0.45
N LYS A 29 3.64 26.97 0.16
CA LYS A 29 3.50 28.22 -0.64
C LYS A 29 3.50 27.98 -2.15
N ASP A 30 3.91 26.79 -2.60
CA ASP A 30 4.02 26.42 -4.03
C ASP A 30 2.87 25.50 -4.48
N LEU A 31 1.88 25.27 -3.60
CA LEU A 31 0.74 24.40 -3.85
C LEU A 31 -0.56 25.11 -3.42
N TYR A 32 -1.55 25.06 -4.29
CA TYR A 32 -2.92 25.52 -4.02
C TYR A 32 -3.85 24.31 -3.95
N LEU A 33 -4.57 24.15 -2.85
CA LEU A 33 -5.61 23.12 -2.73
C LEU A 33 -6.93 23.68 -3.26
N GLU A 34 -7.54 22.98 -4.22
CA GLU A 34 -8.90 23.26 -4.66
C GLU A 34 -9.89 23.04 -3.50
N GLU A 35 -10.88 23.93 -3.37
CA GLU A 35 -11.83 23.86 -2.27
C GLU A 35 -12.79 22.66 -2.40
N GLY A 36 -12.88 21.88 -1.33
CA GLY A 36 -13.83 20.80 -1.12
C GLY A 36 -13.38 19.45 -1.69
N PRO A 37 -13.83 18.34 -1.06
CA PRO A 37 -13.69 17.03 -1.65
C PRO A 37 -14.60 16.94 -2.87
N LEU A 38 -14.06 16.42 -3.96
CA LEU A 38 -14.86 16.11 -5.14
C LEU A 38 -15.71 14.87 -4.82
N GLU A 39 -17.03 15.01 -4.82
CA GLU A 39 -17.95 13.91 -4.49
C GLU A 39 -17.91 12.81 -5.57
N GLU A 40 -17.99 11.55 -5.12
CA GLU A 40 -18.17 10.41 -6.01
C GLU A 40 -19.44 10.62 -6.86
N GLY A 41 -19.30 10.58 -8.17
CA GLY A 41 -20.41 10.73 -9.13
C GLY A 41 -20.55 12.10 -9.80
N THR A 42 -19.92 13.16 -9.30
CA THR A 42 -19.90 14.49 -9.95
C THR A 42 -18.73 14.68 -10.92
N LEU A 43 -18.00 13.63 -11.21
CA LEU A 43 -16.81 13.62 -12.04
C LEU A 43 -17.09 13.70 -13.54
N GLY A 44 -17.65 14.82 -13.94
CA GLY A 44 -17.37 15.31 -15.29
C GLY A 44 -15.91 15.78 -15.31
N ILE A 45 -15.14 15.39 -16.32
CA ILE A 45 -13.79 15.90 -16.62
C ILE A 45 -13.74 17.44 -16.54
N GLY A 46 -14.88 18.12 -16.70
CA GLY A 46 -15.04 19.56 -16.57
C GLY A 46 -14.81 20.15 -15.18
N THR A 47 -15.11 19.43 -14.11
CA THR A 47 -14.90 19.92 -12.73
C THR A 47 -13.47 19.69 -12.23
N LEU A 48 -12.82 18.61 -12.66
CA LEU A 48 -11.40 18.34 -12.41
C LEU A 48 -10.47 19.11 -13.34
N GLY A 49 -11.02 19.73 -14.38
CA GLY A 49 -10.26 20.36 -15.47
C GLY A 49 -9.36 21.52 -15.05
N LYS A 50 -9.55 22.12 -13.89
CA LYS A 50 -8.73 23.24 -13.41
C LYS A 50 -7.48 22.79 -12.64
N ALA A 51 -7.53 21.68 -11.90
CA ALA A 51 -6.40 21.21 -11.13
C ALA A 51 -5.29 20.63 -12.03
N ASP A 52 -4.03 20.91 -11.68
CA ASP A 52 -2.86 20.32 -12.32
C ASP A 52 -2.60 18.90 -11.80
N VAL A 53 -2.90 18.66 -10.54
CA VAL A 53 -2.65 17.43 -9.81
C VAL A 53 -3.94 16.90 -9.20
N ILE A 54 -4.19 15.61 -9.39
CA ILE A 54 -5.32 14.89 -8.77
C ILE A 54 -4.76 13.91 -7.75
N TYR A 55 -5.09 14.12 -6.48
CA TYR A 55 -4.73 13.21 -5.40
C TYR A 55 -5.87 12.26 -5.07
N LEU A 56 -5.60 10.98 -5.16
CA LEU A 56 -6.50 9.87 -4.90
C LEU A 56 -6.01 9.14 -3.63
N PRO A 57 -6.66 9.34 -2.47
CA PRO A 57 -6.20 8.75 -1.20
C PRO A 57 -6.21 7.23 -1.20
N ASP A 58 -7.16 6.62 -1.86
CA ASP A 58 -7.31 5.17 -1.96
C ASP A 58 -7.89 4.74 -3.33
N TYR A 59 -7.92 3.43 -3.57
CA TYR A 59 -8.34 2.83 -4.85
C TYR A 59 -9.82 3.05 -5.19
N SER A 60 -10.69 3.27 -4.20
CA SER A 60 -12.15 3.32 -4.41
C SER A 60 -12.63 4.60 -5.08
N SER A 61 -11.78 5.61 -5.22
CA SER A 61 -12.18 6.96 -5.61
C SER A 61 -12.44 7.13 -7.11
N LEU A 62 -11.76 6.39 -8.00
CA LEU A 62 -11.92 6.47 -9.47
C LEU A 62 -11.69 5.11 -10.12
N ASP A 63 -12.41 4.83 -11.22
CA ASP A 63 -12.14 3.68 -12.05
C ASP A 63 -10.93 3.90 -13.00
N PHE A 64 -10.43 2.81 -13.57
CA PHE A 64 -9.30 2.84 -14.51
C PHE A 64 -9.52 3.80 -15.70
N ARG A 65 -10.76 3.89 -16.23
CA ARG A 65 -11.07 4.73 -17.40
C ARG A 65 -10.99 6.21 -17.03
N GLN A 66 -11.52 6.57 -15.88
CA GLN A 66 -11.49 7.94 -15.37
C GLN A 66 -10.05 8.40 -15.14
N VAL A 67 -9.23 7.59 -14.49
CA VAL A 67 -7.80 7.90 -14.29
C VAL A 67 -7.07 8.05 -15.62
N ARG A 68 -7.33 7.16 -16.59
CA ARG A 68 -6.74 7.25 -17.93
C ARG A 68 -7.11 8.54 -18.66
N GLU A 69 -8.36 8.98 -18.57
CA GLU A 69 -8.80 10.24 -19.20
C GLU A 69 -8.14 11.47 -18.53
N LEU A 70 -7.93 11.45 -17.22
CA LEU A 70 -7.16 12.49 -16.54
C LEU A 70 -5.72 12.59 -17.07
N LEU A 71 -5.05 11.43 -17.17
CA LEU A 71 -3.67 11.36 -17.68
C LEU A 71 -3.58 11.82 -19.12
N LYS A 72 -4.54 11.46 -20.00
CA LYS A 72 -4.64 11.96 -21.37
C LYS A 72 -4.83 13.47 -21.46
N ALA A 73 -5.51 14.05 -20.47
CA ALA A 73 -5.67 15.51 -20.36
C ALA A 73 -4.42 16.20 -19.79
N GLY A 74 -3.31 15.47 -19.60
CA GLY A 74 -2.05 15.99 -19.05
C GLY A 74 -2.08 16.23 -17.55
N LYS A 75 -3.10 15.75 -16.82
CA LYS A 75 -3.20 15.90 -15.37
C LYS A 75 -2.29 14.90 -14.66
N HIS A 76 -1.55 15.37 -13.67
CA HIS A 76 -0.74 14.50 -12.82
C HIS A 76 -1.63 13.75 -11.83
N VAL A 77 -1.38 12.46 -11.61
CA VAL A 77 -2.18 11.63 -10.70
C VAL A 77 -1.30 11.03 -9.61
N LEU A 78 -1.74 11.22 -8.36
CA LEU A 78 -1.07 10.70 -7.17
C LEU A 78 -2.00 9.74 -6.44
N PHE A 79 -1.60 8.48 -6.33
CA PHE A 79 -2.28 7.49 -5.49
C PHE A 79 -1.65 7.41 -4.10
N GLY A 80 -2.43 7.64 -3.06
CA GLY A 80 -2.01 7.51 -1.66
C GLY A 80 -1.63 6.07 -1.31
N THR A 81 -2.46 5.12 -1.74
CA THR A 81 -2.25 3.67 -1.65
C THR A 81 -2.12 3.06 -3.04
N MET A 82 -2.18 1.72 -3.19
CA MET A 82 -2.19 1.07 -4.51
C MET A 82 -3.35 1.59 -5.36
N GLY A 83 -3.04 2.09 -6.53
CA GLY A 83 -4.00 2.79 -7.41
C GLY A 83 -4.51 2.00 -8.60
N ALA A 84 -4.04 0.77 -8.82
CA ALA A 84 -4.50 -0.09 -9.92
C ALA A 84 -4.85 -1.49 -9.43
N ALA A 85 -5.79 -2.14 -10.11
CA ALA A 85 -6.28 -3.48 -9.77
C ALA A 85 -5.26 -4.59 -9.99
N ASP A 86 -4.42 -4.43 -11.00
CA ASP A 86 -3.43 -5.38 -11.48
C ASP A 86 -2.22 -4.69 -12.12
N ALA A 87 -1.17 -5.45 -12.34
CA ALA A 87 0.08 -4.94 -12.91
C ALA A 87 -0.07 -4.43 -14.36
N GLY A 88 -0.93 -5.05 -15.15
CA GLY A 88 -1.21 -4.64 -16.53
C GLY A 88 -1.87 -3.27 -16.59
N SER A 89 -2.87 -3.05 -15.74
CA SER A 89 -3.57 -1.77 -15.59
C SER A 89 -2.62 -0.66 -15.17
N LEU A 90 -1.74 -0.89 -14.19
CA LEU A 90 -0.77 0.13 -13.76
C LEU A 90 0.23 0.47 -14.87
N LYS A 91 0.72 -0.53 -15.61
CA LYS A 91 1.61 -0.31 -16.76
C LYS A 91 0.93 0.51 -17.87
N ALA A 92 -0.33 0.22 -18.17
CA ALA A 92 -1.10 0.95 -19.18
C ALA A 92 -1.35 2.42 -18.76
N LEU A 93 -1.63 2.68 -17.48
CA LEU A 93 -1.72 4.05 -16.95
C LEU A 93 -0.38 4.77 -17.03
N ALA A 94 0.72 4.10 -16.67
CA ALA A 94 2.06 4.66 -16.73
C ALA A 94 2.46 5.05 -18.17
N GLN A 95 2.16 4.19 -19.13
CA GLN A 95 2.38 4.49 -20.55
C GLN A 95 1.55 5.70 -21.00
N THR A 96 0.26 5.75 -20.63
CA THR A 96 -0.61 6.90 -20.94
C THR A 96 -0.06 8.20 -20.33
N ALA A 97 0.43 8.15 -19.09
CA ALA A 97 1.04 9.32 -18.43
C ALA A 97 2.27 9.80 -19.18
N ASP A 98 3.17 8.90 -19.58
CA ASP A 98 4.39 9.22 -20.30
C ASP A 98 4.11 9.84 -21.68
N GLU A 99 3.18 9.27 -22.43
CA GLU A 99 2.75 9.75 -23.75
C GLU A 99 2.14 11.17 -23.71
N HIS A 100 1.56 11.58 -22.59
CA HIS A 100 0.89 12.88 -22.44
C HIS A 100 1.61 13.85 -21.51
N GLY A 101 2.88 13.57 -21.14
CA GLY A 101 3.68 14.43 -20.27
C GLY A 101 3.15 14.55 -18.84
N ALA A 102 2.30 13.63 -18.42
CA ALA A 102 1.76 13.58 -17.07
C ALA A 102 2.69 12.79 -16.14
N VAL A 103 2.54 13.01 -14.84
CA VAL A 103 3.22 12.24 -13.79
C VAL A 103 2.20 11.33 -13.12
N LEU A 104 2.53 10.05 -13.03
CA LEU A 104 1.76 9.06 -12.29
C LEU A 104 2.61 8.55 -11.11
N LEU A 105 2.16 8.76 -9.88
CA LEU A 105 2.80 8.22 -8.68
C LEU A 105 1.84 7.29 -7.96
N ASP A 106 2.36 6.13 -7.54
CA ASP A 106 1.56 5.10 -6.91
C ASP A 106 2.10 4.76 -5.52
N HIS A 107 1.18 4.45 -4.61
CA HIS A 107 1.48 4.02 -3.23
C HIS A 107 2.40 5.00 -2.47
N ILE A 108 2.19 6.30 -2.68
CA ILE A 108 3.11 7.36 -2.22
C ILE A 108 3.35 7.34 -0.71
N HIS A 109 2.37 6.89 0.09
CA HIS A 109 2.48 6.81 1.54
C HIS A 109 3.50 5.78 2.03
N LEU A 110 3.84 4.78 1.22
CA LEU A 110 4.94 3.86 1.50
C LEU A 110 6.16 4.16 0.64
N ALA A 111 5.96 4.45 -0.65
CA ALA A 111 7.05 4.71 -1.59
C ALA A 111 7.98 5.85 -1.16
N PHE A 112 7.41 6.92 -0.61
CA PHE A 112 8.15 8.12 -0.21
C PHE A 112 8.28 8.28 1.29
N ASN A 113 7.84 7.30 2.07
CA ASN A 113 7.95 7.32 3.51
C ASN A 113 9.42 7.35 3.93
N PRO A 114 9.85 8.32 4.77
CA PRO A 114 11.26 8.41 5.18
C PRO A 114 11.74 7.20 5.98
N CYS A 115 10.84 6.50 6.67
CA CYS A 115 11.20 5.26 7.37
C CYS A 115 11.55 4.13 6.40
N MET A 116 10.98 4.08 5.18
CA MET A 116 11.33 3.05 4.19
C MET A 116 12.78 3.19 3.75
N ALA A 117 13.24 4.41 3.45
CA ALA A 117 14.65 4.66 3.12
C ALA A 117 15.58 4.29 4.28
N SER A 118 15.20 4.66 5.51
CA SER A 118 15.95 4.34 6.72
C SER A 118 15.95 2.83 7.03
N LEU A 119 14.86 2.13 6.71
CA LEU A 119 14.74 0.68 6.89
C LEU A 119 15.75 -0.06 6.01
N LYS A 120 15.91 0.37 4.75
CA LYS A 120 16.92 -0.19 3.84
C LYS A 120 18.34 -0.10 4.42
N THR A 121 18.69 1.05 4.99
CA THR A 121 19.98 1.22 5.67
C THR A 121 20.07 0.37 6.93
N ALA A 122 18.99 0.27 7.72
CA ALA A 122 18.95 -0.51 8.95
C ALA A 122 19.14 -2.01 8.74
N LEU A 123 18.76 -2.55 7.57
CA LEU A 123 18.98 -3.96 7.23
C LEU A 123 20.46 -4.36 7.31
N THR A 124 21.38 -3.46 7.01
CA THR A 124 22.83 -3.73 7.08
C THR A 124 23.29 -4.08 8.50
N CYS A 125 22.56 -3.65 9.54
CA CYS A 125 22.87 -3.97 10.92
C CYS A 125 22.55 -5.42 11.30
N LEU A 126 21.71 -6.12 10.51
CA LEU A 126 21.19 -7.45 10.86
C LEU A 126 22.15 -8.58 10.46
N GLY A 127 23.05 -8.37 9.49
CA GLY A 127 23.79 -9.45 8.84
C GLY A 127 22.88 -10.30 7.94
N PRO A 128 23.24 -11.54 7.64
CA PRO A 128 22.38 -12.45 6.87
C PRO A 128 20.98 -12.53 7.45
N ILE A 129 19.97 -12.36 6.59
CA ILE A 129 18.56 -12.43 7.00
C ILE A 129 18.11 -13.89 6.96
N GLY A 130 17.52 -14.35 8.05
CA GLY A 130 17.00 -15.72 8.17
C GLY A 130 15.48 -15.78 8.09
N ARG A 131 14.77 -14.71 8.51
CA ARG A 131 13.31 -14.70 8.49
C ARG A 131 12.74 -13.28 8.34
N ILE A 132 11.66 -13.17 7.58
CA ILE A 132 10.87 -11.97 7.38
C ILE A 132 9.42 -12.31 7.71
N ARG A 133 8.84 -11.64 8.71
CA ARG A 133 7.41 -11.76 9.06
C ARG A 133 6.77 -10.40 9.02
N LEU A 134 5.81 -10.22 8.12
CA LEU A 134 5.10 -8.98 7.95
C LEU A 134 3.61 -9.16 8.27
N HIS A 135 3.04 -8.22 9.00
CA HIS A 135 1.67 -8.25 9.47
C HIS A 135 0.95 -6.96 9.14
N SER A 136 -0.26 -7.08 8.56
CA SER A 136 -1.20 -5.97 8.41
C SER A 136 -2.61 -6.50 8.67
N CYS A 137 -3.05 -6.43 9.92
CA CYS A 137 -4.34 -6.95 10.36
C CYS A 137 -5.10 -5.86 11.12
N GLU A 138 -6.24 -5.46 10.58
CA GLU A 138 -7.14 -4.49 11.22
C GLU A 138 -8.58 -4.90 10.95
N TYR A 139 -9.38 -4.94 12.02
CA TYR A 139 -10.81 -5.19 11.87
C TYR A 139 -11.46 -4.00 11.15
N ALA A 140 -11.95 -4.24 9.94
CA ALA A 140 -12.67 -3.23 9.18
C ALA A 140 -14.19 -3.30 9.53
N PHE A 141 -14.79 -2.16 9.87
CA PHE A 141 -16.20 -2.08 10.24
C PHE A 141 -17.14 -2.60 9.12
N CYS A 142 -16.74 -2.46 7.86
CA CYS A 142 -17.49 -3.02 6.72
C CYS A 142 -17.56 -4.56 6.73
N CYS A 143 -16.73 -5.24 7.53
CA CYS A 143 -16.76 -6.68 7.70
C CYS A 143 -17.62 -7.13 8.91
N LYS A 144 -18.28 -6.20 9.61
CA LYS A 144 -19.16 -6.54 10.72
C LYS A 144 -20.37 -7.34 10.21
N GLY A 145 -20.55 -8.55 10.76
CA GLY A 145 -21.65 -9.45 10.37
C GLY A 145 -21.42 -10.21 9.06
N VAL A 146 -20.28 -10.02 8.40
CA VAL A 146 -19.94 -10.78 7.19
C VAL A 146 -19.67 -12.24 7.55
N ARG A 147 -20.36 -13.16 6.87
CA ARG A 147 -20.14 -14.59 7.02
C ARG A 147 -18.92 -15.02 6.23
N ILE A 148 -18.05 -15.82 6.83
CA ILE A 148 -16.96 -16.48 6.17
C ILE A 148 -17.50 -17.69 5.43
N SER A 149 -17.18 -17.81 4.16
CA SER A 149 -17.56 -18.96 3.36
C SER A 149 -16.40 -19.95 3.26
N PRO A 150 -16.62 -21.24 3.52
CA PRO A 150 -15.66 -22.29 3.21
C PRO A 150 -15.64 -22.59 1.71
N VAL A 151 -16.45 -21.91 0.90
CA VAL A 151 -16.62 -22.17 -0.52
C VAL A 151 -15.43 -21.66 -1.31
N ARG A 152 -15.11 -22.43 -2.36
CA ARG A 152 -14.10 -22.20 -3.38
C ARG A 152 -14.03 -20.74 -3.81
N PRO A 153 -12.81 -20.15 -3.92
CA PRO A 153 -12.66 -18.78 -4.39
C PRO A 153 -13.35 -18.60 -5.75
N PRO A 154 -13.94 -17.43 -6.00
CA PRO A 154 -14.51 -17.12 -7.30
C PRO A 154 -13.44 -17.22 -8.38
N ALA A 155 -13.84 -17.46 -9.62
CA ALA A 155 -12.92 -17.54 -10.77
C ALA A 155 -12.06 -16.27 -10.92
N CYS A 156 -12.53 -15.14 -10.39
CA CYS A 156 -11.84 -13.86 -10.32
C CYS A 156 -12.06 -13.24 -8.93
N VAL A 157 -11.00 -12.96 -8.20
CA VAL A 157 -11.06 -12.21 -6.93
C VAL A 157 -11.09 -10.72 -7.26
N PRO A 158 -12.19 -10.00 -6.96
CA PRO A 158 -12.26 -8.59 -7.28
C PRO A 158 -11.22 -7.78 -6.51
N PRO A 159 -10.70 -6.68 -7.08
CA PRO A 159 -9.86 -5.75 -6.34
C PRO A 159 -10.65 -5.13 -5.18
N GLY A 160 -9.97 -4.81 -4.07
CA GLY A 160 -10.60 -4.20 -2.91
C GLY A 160 -10.76 -5.11 -1.70
N GLY A 161 -10.40 -6.40 -1.79
CA GLY A 161 -10.33 -7.34 -0.67
C GLY A 161 -9.16 -7.07 0.29
N ALA A 162 -8.96 -7.99 1.24
CA ALA A 162 -7.93 -7.88 2.25
C ALA A 162 -6.52 -7.93 1.66
N LEU A 163 -6.28 -8.75 0.63
CA LEU A 163 -5.00 -8.82 -0.07
C LEU A 163 -4.63 -7.46 -0.66
N PHE A 164 -5.58 -6.80 -1.32
CA PHE A 164 -5.34 -5.51 -1.95
C PHE A 164 -5.13 -4.38 -0.94
N GLN A 165 -5.90 -4.34 0.15
CA GLN A 165 -5.85 -3.23 1.11
C GLN A 165 -4.83 -3.45 2.23
N MET A 166 -4.78 -4.65 2.81
CA MET A 166 -3.90 -4.98 3.93
C MET A 166 -2.63 -5.73 3.46
N GLY A 167 -2.80 -6.64 2.49
CA GLY A 167 -1.68 -7.38 1.91
C GLY A 167 -0.69 -6.45 1.21
N ALA A 168 -1.16 -5.43 0.50
CA ALA A 168 -0.30 -4.43 -0.15
C ALA A 168 0.68 -3.77 0.81
N ASP A 169 0.22 -3.44 2.03
CA ASP A 169 1.06 -2.82 3.06
C ASP A 169 2.23 -3.71 3.51
N CYS A 170 2.11 -5.03 3.32
CA CYS A 170 3.16 -6.01 3.58
C CYS A 170 3.98 -6.34 2.32
N LEU A 171 3.31 -6.55 1.20
CA LEU A 171 3.93 -6.96 -0.06
C LEU A 171 4.81 -5.87 -0.65
N TYR A 172 4.36 -4.61 -0.61
CA TYR A 172 5.14 -3.50 -1.13
C TYR A 172 6.50 -3.33 -0.42
N PRO A 173 6.57 -3.25 0.94
CA PRO A 173 7.85 -3.21 1.63
C PRO A 173 8.74 -4.44 1.37
N LEU A 174 8.15 -5.63 1.28
CA LEU A 174 8.89 -6.85 0.96
C LEU A 174 9.55 -6.74 -0.41
N VAL A 175 8.76 -6.45 -1.44
CA VAL A 175 9.25 -6.34 -2.82
C VAL A 175 10.26 -5.19 -2.96
N HIS A 176 9.98 -4.04 -2.35
CA HIS A 176 10.84 -2.87 -2.43
C HIS A 176 12.23 -3.09 -1.79
N LEU A 177 12.29 -3.85 -0.70
CA LEU A 177 13.53 -4.06 0.07
C LEU A 177 14.29 -5.32 -0.36
N PHE A 178 13.59 -6.36 -0.82
CA PHE A 178 14.17 -7.69 -1.01
C PHE A 178 13.87 -8.29 -2.39
N GLY A 179 12.88 -7.79 -3.11
CA GLY A 179 12.39 -8.40 -4.34
C GLY A 179 11.24 -9.38 -4.11
N ILE A 180 10.88 -10.10 -5.18
CA ILE A 180 9.79 -11.07 -5.17
C ILE A 180 10.31 -12.40 -4.59
N PRO A 181 9.62 -12.99 -3.58
CA PRO A 181 9.98 -14.31 -3.06
C PRO A 181 9.86 -15.41 -4.11
N GLU A 182 10.65 -16.43 -3.94
CA GLU A 182 10.55 -17.69 -4.69
C GLU A 182 9.61 -18.66 -3.99
N GLN A 183 9.00 -19.59 -4.75
CA GLN A 183 8.18 -20.70 -4.22
C GLN A 183 7.09 -20.22 -3.27
N MET A 184 6.28 -19.27 -3.73
CA MET A 184 5.19 -18.75 -2.92
C MET A 184 4.03 -19.73 -2.78
N ASP A 185 3.53 -19.86 -1.56
CA ASP A 185 2.26 -20.51 -1.21
C ASP A 185 1.36 -19.49 -0.53
N ALA A 186 0.07 -19.50 -0.87
CA ALA A 186 -0.89 -18.54 -0.34
C ALA A 186 -2.18 -19.25 0.08
N GLN A 187 -2.64 -18.93 1.28
CA GLN A 187 -3.92 -19.38 1.81
C GLN A 187 -4.80 -18.16 2.07
N MET A 188 -6.01 -18.18 1.53
CA MET A 188 -6.94 -17.06 1.60
C MET A 188 -8.27 -17.49 2.21
N VAL A 189 -8.87 -16.59 2.96
CA VAL A 189 -10.21 -16.74 3.53
C VAL A 189 -11.14 -15.78 2.79
N PHE A 190 -12.28 -16.29 2.34
CA PHE A 190 -13.25 -15.52 1.55
C PHE A 190 -14.53 -15.27 2.31
N THR A 191 -15.21 -14.18 2.00
CA THR A 191 -16.58 -13.90 2.42
C THR A 191 -17.56 -14.71 1.56
N GLU A 192 -18.82 -14.80 1.99
CA GLU A 192 -19.90 -15.43 1.22
C GLU A 192 -20.14 -14.77 -0.14
N HIS A 193 -19.70 -13.51 -0.31
CA HIS A 193 -19.77 -12.77 -1.57
C HIS A 193 -18.49 -12.91 -2.43
N GLY A 194 -17.57 -13.80 -2.04
CA GLY A 194 -16.36 -14.10 -2.80
C GLY A 194 -15.23 -13.07 -2.69
N MET A 195 -15.33 -12.08 -1.79
CA MET A 195 -14.25 -11.15 -1.52
C MET A 195 -13.27 -11.77 -0.52
N ASP A 196 -11.97 -11.63 -0.73
CA ASP A 196 -10.98 -12.08 0.22
C ASP A 196 -11.01 -11.21 1.49
N ALA A 197 -11.04 -11.87 2.65
CA ALA A 197 -11.20 -11.26 3.97
C ALA A 197 -9.92 -11.32 4.82
N ALA A 198 -9.10 -12.33 4.61
CA ALA A 198 -7.83 -12.53 5.27
C ALA A 198 -6.96 -13.50 4.47
N GLY A 199 -5.67 -13.55 4.76
CA GLY A 199 -4.80 -14.55 4.17
C GLY A 199 -3.41 -14.59 4.77
N THR A 200 -2.70 -15.65 4.39
CA THR A 200 -1.28 -15.84 4.69
C THR A 200 -0.54 -16.18 3.41
N VAL A 201 0.60 -15.54 3.21
CA VAL A 201 1.53 -15.85 2.11
C VAL A 201 2.84 -16.30 2.71
N ARG A 202 3.39 -17.41 2.22
CA ARG A 202 4.69 -17.95 2.60
C ARG A 202 5.56 -18.10 1.36
N GLY A 203 6.87 -17.97 1.55
CA GLY A 203 7.84 -18.12 0.48
C GLY A 203 9.27 -18.02 0.99
N HIS A 204 10.20 -17.94 0.06
CA HIS A 204 11.63 -17.84 0.37
C HIS A 204 12.27 -16.71 -0.42
N LEU A 205 13.29 -16.08 0.17
CA LEU A 205 14.19 -15.14 -0.48
C LEU A 205 15.62 -15.67 -0.24
N GLY A 206 16.11 -16.49 -1.17
CA GLY A 206 17.30 -17.29 -0.93
C GLY A 206 17.09 -18.20 0.30
N THR A 207 17.91 -18.01 1.36
CA THR A 207 17.78 -18.78 2.61
C THR A 207 16.77 -18.21 3.61
N ALA A 208 16.30 -16.98 3.40
CA ALA A 208 15.37 -16.32 4.31
C ALA A 208 13.94 -16.83 4.08
N ARG A 209 13.27 -17.23 5.17
CA ARG A 209 11.83 -17.57 5.15
C ARG A 209 11.01 -16.30 5.19
N VAL A 210 9.99 -16.23 4.34
CA VAL A 210 9.03 -15.12 4.29
C VAL A 210 7.66 -15.61 4.77
N GLU A 211 7.03 -14.85 5.63
CA GLU A 211 5.65 -15.04 6.06
C GLU A 211 4.93 -13.71 6.13
N ILE A 212 3.81 -13.60 5.44
CA ILE A 212 2.93 -12.43 5.43
C ILE A 212 1.57 -12.86 5.95
N VAL A 213 1.02 -12.09 6.88
CA VAL A 213 -0.35 -12.28 7.39
C VAL A 213 -1.11 -10.96 7.24
N TYR A 214 -2.25 -11.03 6.58
CA TYR A 214 -3.12 -9.87 6.39
C TYR A 214 -4.57 -10.22 6.71
N SER A 215 -5.32 -9.28 7.29
CA SER A 215 -6.71 -9.53 7.66
C SER A 215 -7.51 -8.22 7.78
N LYS A 216 -8.77 -8.26 7.29
CA LYS A 216 -9.82 -7.25 7.55
C LYS A 216 -10.85 -7.69 8.59
N ILE A 217 -10.83 -8.96 8.96
CA ILE A 217 -11.80 -9.58 9.89
C ILE A 217 -11.23 -9.82 11.29
N SER A 218 -9.96 -9.54 11.49
CA SER A 218 -9.29 -9.64 12.80
C SER A 218 -8.25 -8.54 12.95
N GLY A 219 -8.13 -8.00 14.16
CA GLY A 219 -7.04 -7.08 14.52
C GLY A 219 -5.87 -7.85 15.11
N SER A 220 -4.65 -7.35 14.87
CA SER A 220 -3.45 -7.88 15.50
C SER A 220 -2.48 -6.75 15.86
N HIS A 221 -1.91 -6.81 17.07
CA HIS A 221 -0.88 -5.91 17.53
C HIS A 221 0.53 -6.54 17.48
N VAL A 222 0.66 -7.71 16.86
CA VAL A 222 1.95 -8.37 16.66
C VAL A 222 2.79 -7.50 15.72
N PRO A 223 4.02 -7.13 16.10
CA PRO A 223 4.87 -6.34 15.23
C PRO A 223 5.36 -7.19 14.05
N SER A 224 5.54 -6.55 12.91
CA SER A 224 6.32 -7.10 11.81
C SER A 224 7.78 -7.21 12.22
N LEU A 225 8.45 -8.29 11.81
CA LEU A 225 9.81 -8.63 12.20
C LEU A 225 10.65 -8.98 10.98
N ILE A 226 11.86 -8.40 10.92
CA ILE A 226 12.92 -8.83 10.00
C ILE A 226 14.07 -9.31 10.89
N GLU A 227 14.38 -10.61 10.82
CA GLU A 227 15.29 -11.28 11.73
C GLU A 227 16.56 -11.72 10.98
N GLY A 228 17.68 -11.23 11.43
CA GLY A 228 18.99 -11.57 10.90
C GLY A 228 19.92 -12.13 11.98
N GLU A 229 21.12 -12.46 11.56
CA GLU A 229 22.12 -13.09 12.43
C GLU A 229 22.46 -12.22 13.66
N ARG A 230 22.52 -10.89 13.51
CA ARG A 230 22.96 -9.99 14.58
C ARG A 230 21.84 -9.38 15.40
N GLY A 231 20.59 -9.59 15.01
CA GLY A 231 19.41 -9.04 15.72
C GLY A 231 18.18 -9.00 14.84
N SER A 232 17.19 -8.20 15.22
CA SER A 232 15.96 -8.05 14.48
C SER A 232 15.49 -6.59 14.42
N LEU A 233 14.78 -6.25 13.34
CA LEU A 233 14.03 -5.01 13.22
C LEU A 233 12.56 -5.28 13.56
N LEU A 234 12.01 -4.45 14.43
CA LEU A 234 10.60 -4.47 14.81
C LEU A 234 9.90 -3.27 14.21
N ILE A 235 8.80 -3.52 13.51
CA ILE A 235 7.94 -2.52 12.87
C ILE A 235 6.54 -2.76 13.41
N ARG A 236 5.97 -1.80 14.15
CA ARG A 236 4.66 -1.98 14.77
C ARG A 236 3.51 -1.87 13.79
N ASP A 237 3.63 -0.94 12.87
CA ASP A 237 2.58 -0.64 11.90
C ASP A 237 3.24 -0.34 10.55
N LEU A 238 2.97 -1.17 9.55
CA LEU A 238 3.47 -0.99 8.18
C LEU A 238 2.67 0.04 7.41
N ARG A 239 1.37 0.17 7.69
CA ARG A 239 0.49 1.12 7.02
C ARG A 239 0.77 2.57 7.42
N ASN A 240 1.22 2.74 8.66
CA ASN A 240 1.60 4.02 9.22
C ASN A 240 3.02 3.93 9.78
N LEU A 241 3.96 3.69 8.86
CA LEU A 241 5.35 3.42 9.17
C LEU A 241 6.04 4.69 9.69
N LYS A 242 6.16 4.79 11.02
CA LYS A 242 6.76 5.94 11.71
C LYS A 242 8.00 5.59 12.50
N LYS A 243 8.12 4.34 12.89
CA LYS A 243 9.17 3.90 13.82
C LYS A 243 9.71 2.52 13.48
N VAL A 244 11.03 2.40 13.46
CA VAL A 244 11.76 1.14 13.36
C VAL A 244 12.62 0.98 14.60
N THR A 245 12.51 -0.18 15.26
CA THR A 245 13.27 -0.49 16.48
C THR A 245 14.18 -1.68 16.20
N TYR A 246 15.46 -1.53 16.47
CA TYR A 246 16.40 -2.64 16.48
C TYR A 246 16.38 -3.34 17.85
N LYS A 247 16.37 -4.67 17.82
CA LYS A 247 16.51 -5.55 18.97
C LYS A 247 17.74 -6.43 18.75
N ASN A 248 18.73 -6.33 19.62
CA ASN A 248 19.93 -7.18 19.54
C ASN A 248 19.67 -8.58 20.08
N ARG A 249 20.67 -9.48 19.99
CA ARG A 249 20.58 -10.86 20.48
C ARG A 249 20.30 -10.96 21.98
N SER A 250 20.79 -10.02 22.79
CA SER A 250 20.53 -9.99 24.24
C SER A 250 19.13 -9.48 24.62
N GLY A 251 18.34 -9.09 23.62
CA GLY A 251 16.99 -8.57 23.84
C GLY A 251 16.90 -7.05 24.05
N ALA A 252 18.02 -6.33 24.12
CA ALA A 252 18.04 -4.89 24.27
C ALA A 252 17.47 -4.21 23.01
N LYS A 253 16.60 -3.23 23.22
CA LYS A 253 15.90 -2.50 22.16
C LYS A 253 16.44 -1.09 22.01
N LYS A 254 16.70 -0.65 20.79
CA LYS A 254 17.10 0.70 20.45
C LYS A 254 16.24 1.22 19.28
N PRO A 255 15.59 2.39 19.41
CA PRO A 255 14.95 3.02 18.26
C PRO A 255 16.04 3.42 17.25
N LEU A 256 15.89 2.99 15.99
CA LEU A 256 16.79 3.40 14.91
C LEU A 256 16.25 4.63 14.19
N VAL A 257 14.95 4.64 13.98
CA VAL A 257 14.25 5.69 13.23
C VAL A 257 12.93 5.97 13.93
N SER A 258 12.60 7.25 14.04
CA SER A 258 11.29 7.71 14.50
C SER A 258 10.97 9.06 13.85
N PHE A 259 9.83 9.16 13.18
CA PHE A 259 9.32 10.39 12.60
C PHE A 259 7.92 10.67 13.12
N SER A 260 7.53 11.95 13.20
CA SER A 260 6.13 12.34 13.40
C SER A 260 5.33 12.11 12.10
N ASP A 261 4.00 12.08 12.19
CA ASP A 261 3.12 12.03 11.01
C ASP A 261 3.39 13.19 10.07
N GLU A 262 3.45 14.39 10.63
CA GLU A 262 3.73 15.62 9.90
C GLU A 262 5.05 15.54 9.13
N ALA A 263 6.13 15.09 9.78
CA ALA A 263 7.43 14.93 9.13
C ALA A 263 7.41 13.89 8.00
N CYS A 264 6.65 12.80 8.15
CA CYS A 264 6.45 11.82 7.09
C CYS A 264 5.71 12.45 5.90
N ARG A 265 4.57 13.09 6.15
CA ARG A 265 3.73 13.67 5.08
C ARG A 265 4.41 14.82 4.34
N ALA A 266 5.13 15.68 5.06
CA ALA A 266 5.91 16.75 4.44
C ALA A 266 6.96 16.19 3.46
N ARG A 267 7.71 15.15 3.85
CA ARG A 267 8.71 14.52 2.98
C ARG A 267 8.11 13.76 1.81
N GLU A 268 6.99 13.07 2.02
CA GLU A 268 6.24 12.43 0.93
C GLU A 268 5.82 13.45 -0.11
N LEU A 269 5.25 14.57 0.34
CA LEU A 269 4.82 15.65 -0.54
C LEU A 269 6.00 16.32 -1.26
N ASP A 270 7.13 16.56 -0.58
CA ASP A 270 8.35 17.09 -1.21
C ASP A 270 8.82 16.20 -2.37
N ARG A 271 8.75 14.88 -2.19
CA ARG A 271 9.10 13.93 -3.26
C ARG A 271 8.11 13.98 -4.42
N CYS A 272 6.80 14.02 -4.13
CA CYS A 272 5.77 14.18 -5.16
C CYS A 272 6.01 15.45 -5.99
N MET A 273 6.22 16.58 -5.33
CA MET A 273 6.46 17.86 -5.97
C MET A 273 7.77 17.88 -6.80
N ALA A 274 8.80 17.16 -6.37
CA ALA A 274 10.03 17.04 -7.14
C ALA A 274 9.82 16.31 -8.48
N PHE A 275 8.97 15.28 -8.51
CA PHE A 275 8.60 14.59 -9.74
C PHE A 275 7.73 15.47 -10.65
N ILE A 276 6.70 16.11 -10.11
CA ILE A 276 5.79 17.00 -10.85
C ILE A 276 6.57 18.14 -11.49
N LYS A 277 7.56 18.71 -10.80
CA LYS A 277 8.44 19.77 -11.31
C LYS A 277 9.55 19.26 -12.23
N GLY A 278 9.54 18.02 -12.65
CA GLY A 278 10.50 17.42 -13.57
C GLY A 278 11.93 17.29 -13.05
N LYS A 279 12.14 17.39 -11.72
CA LYS A 279 13.49 17.26 -11.12
C LYS A 279 14.04 15.83 -11.13
N CYS A 280 13.19 14.84 -11.28
CA CYS A 280 13.50 13.42 -11.28
C CYS A 280 12.61 12.66 -12.26
N SER A 281 13.10 11.55 -12.83
CA SER A 281 12.28 10.62 -13.59
C SER A 281 11.38 9.83 -12.61
N TRP A 282 10.08 9.85 -12.84
CA TRP A 282 9.08 9.19 -11.99
C TRP A 282 8.86 7.71 -12.34
N GLN A 283 9.16 7.28 -13.56
CA GLN A 283 8.85 5.93 -14.06
C GLN A 283 9.49 4.83 -13.18
N ARG A 284 10.70 5.06 -12.67
CA ARG A 284 11.39 4.11 -11.79
C ARG A 284 10.69 3.91 -10.45
N GLN A 285 9.90 4.88 -10.01
CA GLN A 285 9.15 4.77 -8.77
C GLN A 285 8.09 3.67 -8.84
N LEU A 286 7.49 3.47 -10.01
CA LEU A 286 6.43 2.46 -10.19
C LEU A 286 6.94 1.01 -10.20
N ALA A 287 8.25 0.79 -10.31
CA ALA A 287 8.80 -0.57 -10.42
C ALA A 287 8.37 -1.48 -9.26
N SER A 288 8.48 -0.98 -8.01
CA SER A 288 8.06 -1.75 -6.83
C SER A 288 6.55 -1.96 -6.78
N SER A 289 5.74 -0.97 -7.19
CA SER A 289 4.28 -1.11 -7.27
C SER A 289 3.87 -2.15 -8.32
N ILE A 290 4.48 -2.10 -9.51
CA ILE A 290 4.23 -3.07 -10.59
C ILE A 290 4.59 -4.48 -10.13
N GLN A 291 5.76 -4.67 -9.51
CA GLN A 291 6.18 -5.97 -8.98
C GLN A 291 5.27 -6.46 -7.85
N THR A 292 4.80 -5.56 -6.99
CA THR A 292 3.84 -5.89 -5.93
C THR A 292 2.52 -6.37 -6.52
N LEU A 293 2.00 -5.69 -7.54
CA LEU A 293 0.79 -6.10 -8.24
C LEU A 293 0.98 -7.43 -8.98
N GLN A 294 2.13 -7.65 -9.62
CA GLN A 294 2.45 -8.95 -10.23
C GLN A 294 2.41 -10.08 -9.20
N MET A 295 3.02 -9.86 -8.02
CA MET A 295 2.96 -10.82 -6.92
C MET A 295 1.52 -11.05 -6.43
N MET A 296 0.69 -10.00 -6.36
CA MET A 296 -0.73 -10.15 -6.03
C MET A 296 -1.49 -10.92 -7.10
N ASP A 297 -1.20 -10.69 -8.38
CA ASP A 297 -1.82 -11.42 -9.49
C ASP A 297 -1.45 -12.91 -9.44
N GLU A 298 -0.20 -13.24 -9.11
CA GLU A 298 0.23 -14.61 -8.87
C GLU A 298 -0.52 -15.24 -7.68
N ILE A 299 -0.59 -14.56 -6.52
CA ILE A 299 -1.32 -15.01 -5.33
C ILE A 299 -2.79 -15.31 -5.67
N ARG A 300 -3.44 -14.45 -6.45
CA ARG A 300 -4.82 -14.66 -6.91
C ARG A 300 -4.95 -15.79 -7.92
N GLY A 301 -3.92 -16.01 -8.74
CA GLY A 301 -3.86 -17.04 -9.78
C GLY A 301 -3.50 -18.44 -9.27
N HIS A 302 -2.86 -18.54 -8.12
CA HIS A 302 -2.50 -19.84 -7.49
C HIS A 302 -3.76 -20.59 -7.06
N ARG A 303 -4.32 -21.37 -7.98
CA ARG A 303 -5.54 -22.19 -7.80
C ARG A 303 -5.33 -23.43 -6.92
N ASN A 304 -4.14 -23.69 -6.42
CA ASN A 304 -3.84 -24.77 -5.48
C ASN A 304 -4.02 -24.34 -4.03
N LEU A 305 -5.11 -23.60 -3.78
CA LEU A 305 -5.55 -23.35 -2.41
C LEU A 305 -6.25 -24.63 -1.95
N SER A 306 -5.50 -25.52 -1.35
CA SER A 306 -6.07 -26.61 -0.54
C SER A 306 -6.79 -25.96 0.64
N ALA A 307 -8.02 -25.56 0.43
CA ALA A 307 -8.96 -25.17 1.47
C ALA A 307 -9.46 -26.45 2.16
N GLU A 308 -8.56 -27.22 2.74
CA GLU A 308 -8.89 -28.20 3.77
C GLU A 308 -8.91 -27.52 5.14
N TYR A 309 -9.81 -26.58 5.31
CA TYR A 309 -10.38 -26.31 6.62
C TYR A 309 -11.68 -27.08 6.71
N THR A 310 -11.60 -28.32 7.14
CA THR A 310 -12.70 -29.05 7.73
C THR A 310 -13.00 -28.36 9.08
N VAL A 311 -13.79 -27.33 9.08
CA VAL A 311 -14.45 -26.87 10.31
C VAL A 311 -15.45 -27.97 10.66
N SER A 312 -15.08 -28.83 11.62
CA SER A 312 -16.03 -29.72 12.22
C SER A 312 -17.23 -28.90 12.70
N SER A 313 -18.42 -29.31 12.31
CA SER A 313 -19.71 -28.64 12.56
C SER A 313 -20.14 -28.66 14.05
N HIS A 314 -19.22 -28.67 14.99
CA HIS A 314 -19.47 -28.63 16.42
C HIS A 314 -18.45 -27.75 17.12
N GLY A 315 -18.71 -26.45 17.12
CA GLY A 315 -17.96 -25.47 17.87
C GLY A 315 -18.82 -24.25 18.18
N THR A 316 -19.72 -24.42 19.13
CA THR A 316 -20.26 -23.30 19.91
C THR A 316 -19.08 -22.58 20.57
N TYR A 317 -18.77 -21.38 20.12
CA TYR A 317 -17.93 -20.47 20.89
C TYR A 317 -18.71 -20.07 22.13
N ALA A 318 -18.42 -20.73 23.25
CA ALA A 318 -18.80 -20.26 24.56
C ALA A 318 -18.09 -18.93 24.80
N SER A 319 -18.88 -17.92 25.10
CA SER A 319 -18.45 -16.64 25.66
C SER A 319 -17.55 -16.90 26.87
N ALA A 320 -16.28 -16.48 26.76
CA ALA A 320 -15.43 -16.30 27.93
C ALA A 320 -14.91 -14.86 27.87
N ILE A 321 -15.52 -14.06 28.74
CA ILE A 321 -15.15 -12.88 29.49
C ILE A 321 -13.90 -12.10 29.02
#